data_334cd68882230c1ce3765794e2ec9b13
#
_entry.id   334cd68882230c1ce3765794e2ec9b13
#
_cell.length_a   1.000
_cell.length_b   1.000
_cell.length_c   1.000
_cell.angle_alpha   90.00
_cell.angle_beta   90.00
_cell.angle_gamma   90.00
#
_symmetry.space_group_name_H-M   'P 1'
#
loop_
_entity.id
_entity.type
_entity.pdbx_description
1 polymer ?
#
loop_
_entity_poly.entity_id
_entity_poly.type
_entity_poly.pdbx_seq_one_letter_code
_entity_poly.pdbx_strand_id
1 'polypeptide(L)'
;MNYSDLSSKLTQVIEQIPKDVLYDFCCSYAQEHEELAMALVNEFWRPEKDDYRSMVQQCLMHPMPVGIKNGDGYDWDAVATDLSLMMNLADQKVKEFRLLDAAEIARYVMTLTCTEYEADHPYGEQYGEIWALRREGLRDVLARAKAMLIDLLVAGEDIDDDSQRGLMKEIVAECKPFKKTHICRMDEFLEDAQAKVLSPKRYIAWLQKKVDNTQGGYFRKPYLKKMVRFLDKMGKRDEAIAAMEANKDKDDELRLVYVDMLTEWKMYDEALKVADVVDSARSCIYSYPKKILAILDLINDRDKTIEVCKDQFKKTDRKQVYFDRLQKEMTKEEWDAFIDDTIRDADEVFVHDYDDVEAQIYMKRKMYDRLVKFCMHTSYNTEENLEKYAKYMSAADQWLVAQDIIERMKRRAPECKRGDDYDHFAGWMRRLYNSSPECEKIAREVAEEILKENPNKAFRRLFERIGVM
;
A
#
# COMPACT_ATOMS: atom_id res chain seq x y z
N MET A 1 -55.28 -3.80 -5.79
CA MET A 1 -55.12 -5.24 -5.59
C MET A 1 -53.91 -5.43 -4.70
N ASN A 2 -54.04 -6.01 -3.53
CA ASN A 2 -52.90 -6.22 -2.63
C ASN A 2 -51.99 -7.33 -3.20
N TYR A 3 -50.68 -7.27 -2.92
CA TYR A 3 -49.68 -8.24 -3.42
C TYR A 3 -50.05 -9.71 -3.04
N SER A 4 -50.63 -9.91 -1.88
CA SER A 4 -51.13 -11.21 -1.41
C SER A 4 -52.31 -11.76 -2.26
N ASP A 5 -53.19 -10.89 -2.73
CA ASP A 5 -54.31 -11.28 -3.57
C ASP A 5 -53.84 -11.65 -5.00
N LEU A 6 -52.81 -10.95 -5.50
CA LEU A 6 -52.23 -11.25 -6.80
C LEU A 6 -51.50 -12.62 -6.77
N SER A 7 -50.71 -12.89 -5.71
CA SER A 7 -49.99 -14.13 -5.53
C SER A 7 -50.96 -15.36 -5.44
N SER A 8 -52.06 -15.22 -4.70
CA SER A 8 -53.06 -16.31 -4.57
C SER A 8 -53.76 -16.59 -5.92
N LYS A 9 -54.12 -15.54 -6.68
CA LYS A 9 -54.69 -15.69 -8.03
C LYS A 9 -53.72 -16.28 -9.02
N LEU A 10 -52.42 -15.89 -8.93
CA LEU A 10 -51.41 -16.41 -9.81
C LEU A 10 -51.19 -17.91 -9.62
N THR A 11 -51.18 -18.39 -8.37
CA THR A 11 -51.09 -19.81 -8.04
C THR A 11 -52.27 -20.61 -8.63
N GLN A 12 -53.52 -20.09 -8.47
CA GLN A 12 -54.69 -20.73 -9.04
C GLN A 12 -54.67 -20.78 -10.57
N VAL A 13 -54.17 -19.74 -11.24
CA VAL A 13 -54.04 -19.69 -12.69
C VAL A 13 -52.99 -20.69 -13.15
N ILE A 14 -51.83 -20.73 -12.53
CA ILE A 14 -50.74 -21.64 -12.87
C ILE A 14 -51.15 -23.10 -12.77
N GLU A 15 -51.89 -23.46 -11.70
CA GLU A 15 -52.42 -24.83 -11.50
C GLU A 15 -53.42 -25.27 -12.59
N GLN A 16 -54.06 -24.33 -13.29
CA GLN A 16 -55.02 -24.60 -14.35
C GLN A 16 -54.40 -24.66 -15.75
N ILE A 17 -53.18 -24.17 -15.94
CA ILE A 17 -52.51 -24.17 -17.24
C ILE A 17 -51.86 -25.57 -17.47
N PRO A 18 -52.09 -26.18 -18.64
CA PRO A 18 -51.36 -27.38 -19.04
C PRO A 18 -49.84 -27.15 -19.00
N LYS A 19 -49.09 -28.16 -18.52
CA LYS A 19 -47.64 -28.04 -18.28
C LYS A 19 -46.83 -27.67 -19.54
N ASP A 20 -47.23 -28.20 -20.68
CA ASP A 20 -46.65 -27.88 -21.98
C ASP A 20 -46.88 -26.42 -22.37
N VAL A 21 -48.10 -25.89 -22.18
CA VAL A 21 -48.42 -24.48 -22.43
C VAL A 21 -47.66 -23.55 -21.48
N LEU A 22 -47.57 -23.92 -20.22
CA LEU A 22 -46.80 -23.16 -19.23
C LEU A 22 -45.29 -23.16 -19.57
N TYR A 23 -44.79 -24.30 -20.04
CA TYR A 23 -43.39 -24.42 -20.46
C TYR A 23 -43.12 -23.53 -21.66
N ASP A 24 -43.92 -23.57 -22.71
CA ASP A 24 -43.76 -22.74 -23.89
C ASP A 24 -43.87 -21.24 -23.58
N PHE A 25 -44.79 -20.88 -22.67
CA PHE A 25 -44.92 -19.51 -22.18
C PHE A 25 -43.65 -19.05 -21.43
N CYS A 26 -43.18 -19.86 -20.50
CA CYS A 26 -41.96 -19.55 -19.71
C CYS A 26 -40.72 -19.41 -20.61
N CYS A 27 -40.56 -20.30 -21.59
CA CYS A 27 -39.44 -20.23 -22.54
C CYS A 27 -39.52 -18.95 -23.43
N SER A 28 -40.70 -18.67 -23.97
CA SER A 28 -40.90 -17.45 -24.81
C SER A 28 -40.68 -16.17 -24.00
N TYR A 29 -41.22 -16.13 -22.79
CA TYR A 29 -41.10 -14.94 -21.94
C TYR A 29 -39.67 -14.77 -21.42
N ALA A 30 -38.94 -15.84 -21.10
CA ALA A 30 -37.54 -15.80 -20.69
C ALA A 30 -36.61 -15.32 -21.82
N GLN A 31 -36.94 -15.62 -23.11
CA GLN A 31 -36.17 -15.10 -24.25
C GLN A 31 -36.24 -13.58 -24.40
N GLU A 32 -37.35 -12.97 -23.93
CA GLU A 32 -37.54 -11.54 -23.97
C GLU A 32 -37.17 -10.83 -22.66
N HIS A 33 -36.98 -11.59 -21.57
CA HIS A 33 -36.74 -11.06 -20.23
C HIS A 33 -35.53 -11.78 -19.59
N GLU A 34 -34.36 -11.16 -19.71
CA GLU A 34 -33.08 -11.67 -19.24
C GLU A 34 -33.07 -12.04 -17.75
N GLU A 35 -33.72 -11.20 -16.88
CA GLU A 35 -33.82 -11.46 -15.45
C GLU A 35 -34.58 -12.77 -15.14
N LEU A 36 -35.63 -13.08 -15.89
CA LEU A 36 -36.37 -14.34 -15.73
C LEU A 36 -35.58 -15.52 -16.27
N ALA A 37 -34.90 -15.37 -17.40
CA ALA A 37 -34.04 -16.38 -17.96
C ALA A 37 -32.94 -16.79 -16.95
N MET A 38 -32.28 -15.79 -16.37
CA MET A 38 -31.27 -15.98 -15.35
C MET A 38 -31.82 -16.63 -14.08
N ALA A 39 -33.01 -16.24 -13.61
CA ALA A 39 -33.66 -16.85 -12.46
C ALA A 39 -33.99 -18.33 -12.71
N LEU A 40 -34.54 -18.68 -13.89
CA LEU A 40 -34.84 -20.05 -14.28
C LEU A 40 -33.58 -20.92 -14.40
N VAL A 41 -32.53 -20.39 -15.01
CA VAL A 41 -31.23 -21.08 -15.13
C VAL A 41 -30.65 -21.33 -13.72
N ASN A 42 -30.61 -20.31 -12.88
CA ASN A 42 -30.03 -20.44 -11.51
C ASN A 42 -30.81 -21.41 -10.64
N GLU A 43 -32.15 -21.46 -10.77
CA GLU A 43 -33.00 -22.29 -9.90
C GLU A 43 -33.10 -23.74 -10.39
N PHE A 44 -33.21 -23.96 -11.69
CA PHE A 44 -33.58 -25.29 -12.24
C PHE A 44 -32.52 -25.98 -13.05
N TRP A 45 -31.53 -25.28 -13.58
CA TRP A 45 -30.51 -25.90 -14.38
C TRP A 45 -29.48 -26.62 -13.48
N ARG A 46 -29.19 -27.86 -13.86
CA ARG A 46 -28.27 -28.75 -13.13
C ARG A 46 -27.24 -29.31 -14.13
N PRO A 47 -26.24 -28.49 -14.49
CA PRO A 47 -25.26 -28.89 -15.48
C PRO A 47 -24.40 -30.06 -15.00
N GLU A 48 -23.96 -30.89 -15.94
CA GLU A 48 -22.88 -31.85 -15.70
C GLU A 48 -21.53 -31.14 -15.54
N LYS A 49 -20.51 -31.87 -15.04
CA LYS A 49 -19.19 -31.26 -14.75
C LYS A 49 -18.57 -30.51 -15.91
N ASP A 50 -18.70 -31.04 -17.15
CA ASP A 50 -18.14 -30.42 -18.35
C ASP A 50 -18.84 -29.08 -18.70
N ASP A 51 -20.07 -28.88 -18.25
CA ASP A 51 -20.85 -27.69 -18.54
C ASP A 51 -20.37 -26.48 -17.74
N TYR A 52 -19.87 -26.67 -16.51
CA TYR A 52 -19.34 -25.54 -15.71
C TYR A 52 -18.15 -24.85 -16.39
N ARG A 53 -17.29 -25.62 -17.03
CA ARG A 53 -16.18 -25.06 -17.80
C ARG A 53 -16.69 -24.23 -18.97
N SER A 54 -17.64 -24.76 -19.73
CA SER A 54 -18.24 -24.07 -20.88
C SER A 54 -18.97 -22.80 -20.46
N MET A 55 -19.69 -22.81 -19.31
CA MET A 55 -20.34 -21.64 -18.78
C MET A 55 -19.37 -20.53 -18.44
N VAL A 56 -18.30 -20.84 -17.70
CA VAL A 56 -17.27 -19.85 -17.37
C VAL A 56 -16.57 -19.33 -18.63
N GLN A 57 -16.34 -20.18 -19.64
CA GLN A 57 -15.81 -19.73 -20.93
C GLN A 57 -16.76 -18.75 -21.64
N GLN A 58 -18.07 -18.95 -21.56
CA GLN A 58 -19.05 -18.01 -22.12
C GLN A 58 -19.01 -16.66 -21.40
N CYS A 59 -18.88 -16.65 -20.05
CA CYS A 59 -18.73 -15.42 -19.27
C CYS A 59 -17.48 -14.61 -19.66
N LEU A 60 -16.46 -15.26 -20.23
CA LEU A 60 -15.23 -14.59 -20.67
C LEU A 60 -15.33 -14.04 -22.11
N MET A 61 -16.42 -14.33 -22.85
CA MET A 61 -16.61 -13.87 -24.23
C MET A 61 -17.32 -12.52 -24.31
N HIS A 62 -16.75 -11.48 -23.74
CA HIS A 62 -17.24 -10.09 -23.85
C HIS A 62 -16.25 -9.23 -24.63
N PRO A 63 -16.35 -9.17 -25.99
CA PRO A 63 -15.49 -8.30 -26.78
C PRO A 63 -15.81 -6.83 -26.50
N MET A 64 -14.79 -5.99 -26.44
CA MET A 64 -14.96 -4.54 -26.29
C MET A 64 -15.83 -3.99 -27.43
N PRO A 65 -16.76 -3.08 -27.13
CA PRO A 65 -17.54 -2.39 -28.15
C PRO A 65 -16.67 -1.67 -29.17
N VAL A 66 -16.98 -1.83 -30.45
CA VAL A 66 -16.24 -1.22 -31.57
C VAL A 66 -16.22 0.29 -31.40
N GLY A 67 -15.05 0.89 -31.20
CA GLY A 67 -14.86 2.35 -31.12
C GLY A 67 -14.14 2.87 -29.88
N ILE A 68 -13.87 2.05 -28.87
CA ILE A 68 -13.08 2.45 -27.71
C ILE A 68 -11.59 2.22 -28.02
N LYS A 69 -10.85 3.29 -28.18
CA LYS A 69 -9.45 3.30 -28.66
C LYS A 69 -8.38 2.88 -27.62
N ASN A 70 -8.75 2.32 -26.50
CA ASN A 70 -7.79 1.98 -25.45
C ASN A 70 -7.77 0.46 -25.17
N GLY A 71 -7.18 -0.26 -26.06
CA GLY A 71 -6.18 -1.30 -25.81
C GLY A 71 -6.60 -2.66 -25.24
N ASP A 72 -7.71 -2.82 -24.57
CA ASP A 72 -8.12 -4.10 -24.00
C ASP A 72 -9.13 -4.79 -24.93
N GLY A 73 -8.86 -6.01 -25.38
CA GLY A 73 -9.72 -6.78 -26.26
C GLY A 73 -11.04 -7.24 -25.62
N TYR A 74 -11.15 -7.11 -24.26
CA TYR A 74 -12.28 -7.57 -23.45
C TYR A 74 -12.90 -6.46 -22.61
N ASP A 75 -14.23 -6.51 -22.44
CA ASP A 75 -14.95 -5.74 -21.44
C ASP A 75 -14.89 -6.46 -20.08
N TRP A 76 -13.83 -6.20 -19.32
CA TRP A 76 -13.58 -6.87 -18.04
C TRP A 76 -14.60 -6.52 -16.95
N ASP A 77 -15.36 -5.45 -17.06
CA ASP A 77 -16.44 -5.13 -16.11
C ASP A 77 -17.68 -5.99 -16.40
N ALA A 78 -18.01 -6.20 -17.66
CA ALA A 78 -19.06 -7.16 -18.07
C ALA A 78 -18.65 -8.60 -17.69
N VAL A 79 -17.40 -8.98 -17.96
CA VAL A 79 -16.84 -10.29 -17.55
C VAL A 79 -16.96 -10.47 -16.03
N ALA A 80 -16.57 -9.47 -15.22
CA ALA A 80 -16.66 -9.55 -13.76
C ALA A 80 -18.11 -9.73 -13.28
N THR A 81 -19.06 -9.09 -13.95
CA THR A 81 -20.49 -9.23 -13.63
C THR A 81 -20.96 -10.66 -13.86
N ASP A 82 -20.68 -11.24 -15.02
CA ASP A 82 -21.09 -12.62 -15.35
C ASP A 82 -20.37 -13.66 -14.49
N LEU A 83 -19.08 -13.48 -14.23
CA LEU A 83 -18.35 -14.34 -13.30
C LEU A 83 -18.89 -14.26 -11.86
N SER A 84 -19.43 -13.11 -11.45
CA SER A 84 -20.12 -12.98 -10.16
C SER A 84 -21.36 -13.85 -10.07
N LEU A 85 -22.10 -14.01 -11.18
CA LEU A 85 -23.24 -14.92 -11.26
C LEU A 85 -22.80 -16.39 -11.13
N MET A 86 -21.67 -16.76 -11.76
CA MET A 86 -21.09 -18.08 -11.57
C MET A 86 -20.70 -18.34 -10.13
N MET A 87 -20.15 -17.35 -9.44
CA MET A 87 -19.85 -17.48 -8.00
C MET A 87 -21.13 -17.57 -7.12
N ASN A 88 -22.22 -16.92 -7.52
CA ASN A 88 -23.53 -17.11 -6.85
C ASN A 88 -24.06 -18.54 -7.04
N LEU A 89 -23.89 -19.11 -8.23
CA LEU A 89 -24.20 -20.53 -8.46
C LEU A 89 -23.33 -21.44 -7.59
N ALA A 90 -22.03 -21.14 -7.45
CA ALA A 90 -21.14 -21.89 -6.56
C ALA A 90 -21.61 -21.83 -5.10
N ASP A 91 -22.01 -20.66 -4.58
CA ASP A 91 -22.58 -20.52 -3.23
C ASP A 91 -23.88 -21.32 -3.05
N GLN A 92 -24.71 -21.36 -4.10
CA GLN A 92 -25.92 -22.20 -4.08
C GLN A 92 -25.53 -23.68 -3.98
N LYS A 93 -24.50 -24.14 -4.74
CA LYS A 93 -24.02 -25.53 -4.63
C LYS A 93 -23.50 -25.86 -3.22
N VAL A 94 -22.85 -24.91 -2.54
CA VAL A 94 -22.48 -25.08 -1.13
C VAL A 94 -23.70 -25.30 -0.24
N LYS A 95 -24.77 -24.49 -0.43
CA LYS A 95 -26.04 -24.65 0.33
C LYS A 95 -26.74 -25.97 0.04
N GLU A 96 -26.59 -26.51 -1.16
CA GLU A 96 -27.10 -27.81 -1.59
C GLU A 96 -26.20 -28.97 -1.17
N PHE A 97 -25.12 -28.73 -0.39
CA PHE A 97 -24.08 -29.71 0.00
C PHE A 97 -23.37 -30.37 -1.21
N ARG A 98 -23.37 -29.71 -2.37
CA ARG A 98 -22.67 -30.13 -3.58
C ARG A 98 -21.29 -29.47 -3.63
N LEU A 99 -20.44 -29.80 -2.66
CA LEU A 99 -19.16 -29.09 -2.44
C LEU A 99 -18.16 -29.25 -3.59
N LEU A 100 -18.16 -30.40 -4.26
CA LEU A 100 -17.28 -30.64 -5.43
C LEU A 100 -17.68 -29.75 -6.62
N ASP A 101 -18.97 -29.59 -6.87
CA ASP A 101 -19.46 -28.72 -7.94
C ASP A 101 -19.09 -27.27 -7.67
N ALA A 102 -19.28 -26.81 -6.42
CA ALA A 102 -18.87 -25.46 -6.00
C ALA A 102 -17.35 -25.24 -6.19
N ALA A 103 -16.54 -26.24 -5.81
CA ALA A 103 -15.08 -26.19 -5.99
C ALA A 103 -14.69 -26.15 -7.46
N GLU A 104 -15.36 -26.91 -8.33
CA GLU A 104 -15.10 -26.88 -9.77
C GLU A 104 -15.46 -25.54 -10.42
N ILE A 105 -16.62 -24.96 -10.06
CA ILE A 105 -17.00 -23.63 -10.55
C ILE A 105 -15.92 -22.62 -10.15
N ALA A 106 -15.58 -22.54 -8.88
CA ALA A 106 -14.58 -21.61 -8.37
C ALA A 106 -13.19 -21.82 -9.02
N ARG A 107 -12.79 -23.06 -9.26
CA ARG A 107 -11.57 -23.43 -9.97
C ARG A 107 -11.57 -22.89 -11.40
N TYR A 108 -12.65 -23.10 -12.17
CA TYR A 108 -12.74 -22.62 -13.54
C TYR A 108 -12.79 -21.09 -13.61
N VAL A 109 -13.56 -20.45 -12.74
CA VAL A 109 -13.57 -18.98 -12.61
C VAL A 109 -12.15 -18.46 -12.40
N MET A 110 -11.36 -19.07 -11.54
CA MET A 110 -10.01 -18.62 -11.25
C MET A 110 -9.04 -18.92 -12.40
N THR A 111 -8.99 -20.15 -12.89
CA THR A 111 -7.97 -20.59 -13.85
C THR A 111 -8.21 -20.06 -15.27
N LEU A 112 -9.45 -20.11 -15.76
CA LEU A 112 -9.78 -19.62 -17.10
C LEU A 112 -9.68 -18.10 -17.18
N THR A 113 -10.13 -17.38 -16.14
CA THR A 113 -9.98 -15.92 -16.11
C THR A 113 -8.51 -15.50 -16.13
N CYS A 114 -7.64 -16.19 -15.36
CA CYS A 114 -6.21 -15.89 -15.41
C CYS A 114 -5.60 -16.19 -16.78
N THR A 115 -6.04 -17.26 -17.47
CA THR A 115 -5.56 -17.61 -18.81
C THR A 115 -5.90 -16.53 -19.83
N GLU A 116 -7.18 -16.13 -19.88
CA GLU A 116 -7.65 -15.11 -20.82
C GLU A 116 -7.05 -13.74 -20.51
N TYR A 117 -6.94 -13.41 -19.23
CA TYR A 117 -6.32 -12.15 -18.80
C TYR A 117 -4.85 -12.06 -19.23
N GLU A 118 -4.05 -13.11 -19.05
CA GLU A 118 -2.66 -13.13 -19.52
C GLU A 118 -2.55 -13.10 -21.05
N ALA A 119 -3.48 -13.73 -21.76
CA ALA A 119 -3.53 -13.69 -23.21
C ALA A 119 -3.82 -12.28 -23.75
N ASP A 120 -4.71 -11.53 -23.06
CA ASP A 120 -5.07 -10.16 -23.41
C ASP A 120 -3.97 -9.14 -23.02
N HIS A 121 -3.12 -9.49 -22.03
CA HIS A 121 -2.05 -8.62 -21.49
C HIS A 121 -0.66 -9.26 -21.58
N PRO A 122 -0.15 -9.56 -22.79
CA PRO A 122 1.10 -10.34 -22.98
C PRO A 122 2.36 -9.62 -22.46
N TYR A 123 2.31 -8.31 -22.27
CA TYR A 123 3.44 -7.49 -21.81
C TYR A 123 3.39 -7.09 -20.32
N GLY A 124 2.44 -7.66 -19.58
CA GLY A 124 2.24 -7.31 -18.18
C GLY A 124 1.75 -5.87 -17.96
N GLU A 125 1.42 -5.54 -16.72
CA GLU A 125 0.97 -4.21 -16.33
C GLU A 125 2.15 -3.21 -16.25
N GLN A 126 2.76 -2.85 -17.38
CA GLN A 126 3.83 -1.82 -17.42
C GLN A 126 3.29 -0.39 -17.21
N TYR A 127 1.99 -0.19 -17.22
CA TYR A 127 1.33 1.12 -17.16
C TYR A 127 0.47 1.30 -15.91
N GLY A 128 1.10 1.17 -14.73
CA GLY A 128 0.71 1.85 -13.50
C GLY A 128 -0.73 1.79 -13.00
N GLU A 129 -0.88 2.21 -11.79
CA GLU A 129 -2.03 2.22 -10.88
C GLU A 129 -3.40 2.62 -11.45
N ILE A 130 -3.47 3.36 -12.56
CA ILE A 130 -4.73 3.86 -13.16
C ILE A 130 -5.58 2.72 -13.73
N TRP A 131 -4.96 1.68 -14.28
CA TRP A 131 -5.66 0.50 -14.81
C TRP A 131 -6.07 -0.49 -13.72
N ALA A 132 -5.36 -0.49 -12.59
CA ALA A 132 -5.67 -1.33 -11.44
C ALA A 132 -7.03 -0.99 -10.80
N LEU A 133 -7.44 0.27 -10.80
CA LEU A 133 -8.72 0.74 -10.24
C LEU A 133 -9.92 0.29 -11.09
N ARG A 134 -9.77 0.18 -12.41
CA ARG A 134 -10.87 -0.22 -13.31
C ARG A 134 -11.26 -1.70 -13.27
N ARG A 135 -10.55 -2.51 -12.45
CA ARG A 135 -10.74 -3.98 -12.38
C ARG A 135 -11.05 -4.46 -10.97
N GLU A 136 -11.60 -3.59 -10.14
CA GLU A 136 -11.97 -3.93 -8.76
C GLU A 136 -12.97 -5.09 -8.74
N GLY A 137 -14.00 -5.06 -9.58
CA GLY A 137 -14.98 -6.13 -9.71
C GLY A 137 -14.36 -7.49 -10.05
N LEU A 138 -13.41 -7.53 -10.99
CA LEU A 138 -12.73 -8.79 -11.35
C LEU A 138 -11.86 -9.32 -10.20
N ARG A 139 -11.16 -8.44 -9.49
CA ARG A 139 -10.36 -8.81 -8.31
C ARG A 139 -11.23 -9.38 -7.21
N ASP A 140 -12.41 -8.80 -6.97
CA ASP A 140 -13.36 -9.25 -5.96
C ASP A 140 -13.88 -10.65 -6.28
N VAL A 141 -14.25 -10.91 -7.53
CA VAL A 141 -14.68 -12.23 -7.99
C VAL A 141 -13.58 -13.27 -7.81
N LEU A 142 -12.35 -12.95 -8.22
CA LEU A 142 -11.20 -13.86 -8.03
C LEU A 142 -10.85 -14.06 -6.55
N ALA A 143 -10.98 -13.04 -5.71
CA ALA A 143 -10.79 -13.16 -4.26
C ALA A 143 -11.86 -14.09 -3.66
N ARG A 144 -13.12 -13.96 -4.07
CA ARG A 144 -14.22 -14.82 -3.64
C ARG A 144 -14.02 -16.28 -4.08
N ALA A 145 -13.59 -16.51 -5.34
CA ALA A 145 -13.28 -17.86 -5.83
C ALA A 145 -12.15 -18.52 -5.02
N LYS A 146 -11.08 -17.78 -4.75
CA LYS A 146 -9.96 -18.25 -3.91
C LYS A 146 -10.41 -18.59 -2.48
N ALA A 147 -11.17 -17.71 -1.85
CA ALA A 147 -11.70 -17.93 -0.51
C ALA A 147 -12.58 -19.19 -0.46
N MET A 148 -13.50 -19.34 -1.41
CA MET A 148 -14.35 -20.51 -1.51
C MET A 148 -13.55 -21.81 -1.66
N LEU A 149 -12.53 -21.84 -2.54
CA LEU A 149 -11.67 -23.02 -2.70
C LEU A 149 -10.95 -23.36 -1.40
N ILE A 150 -10.42 -22.36 -0.68
CA ILE A 150 -9.76 -22.58 0.60
C ILE A 150 -10.74 -23.10 1.65
N ASP A 151 -11.93 -22.54 1.74
CA ASP A 151 -12.94 -22.91 2.72
C ASP A 151 -13.49 -24.33 2.46
N LEU A 152 -13.72 -24.68 1.19
CA LEU A 152 -14.17 -26.03 0.80
C LEU A 152 -13.13 -27.11 1.11
N LEU A 153 -11.84 -26.74 1.06
CA LEU A 153 -10.75 -27.63 1.47
C LEU A 153 -10.67 -27.84 2.98
N VAL A 154 -11.28 -26.95 3.77
CA VAL A 154 -11.32 -27.02 5.24
C VAL A 154 -12.59 -27.72 5.73
N ALA A 155 -13.69 -27.58 5.01
CA ALA A 155 -14.99 -28.17 5.36
C ALA A 155 -15.02 -29.71 5.32
N GLY A 156 -13.90 -30.31 5.19
CA GLY A 156 -13.49 -31.70 4.98
C GLY A 156 -14.02 -32.82 5.86
N GLU A 157 -15.13 -32.66 6.58
CA GLU A 157 -15.78 -33.81 7.20
C GLU A 157 -16.65 -34.63 6.22
N ASP A 158 -16.99 -34.03 5.05
CA ASP A 158 -17.92 -34.66 4.09
C ASP A 158 -17.27 -35.11 2.77
N ILE A 159 -16.00 -34.75 2.52
CA ILE A 159 -15.23 -35.19 1.36
C ILE A 159 -14.11 -36.11 1.83
N ASP A 160 -14.00 -37.30 1.23
CA ASP A 160 -12.93 -38.22 1.56
C ASP A 160 -11.55 -37.56 1.34
N ASP A 161 -10.64 -37.80 2.28
CA ASP A 161 -9.30 -37.20 2.34
C ASP A 161 -8.48 -37.36 1.04
N ASP A 162 -8.72 -38.41 0.26
CA ASP A 162 -7.99 -38.69 -0.98
C ASP A 162 -8.57 -37.91 -2.15
N SER A 163 -9.89 -37.69 -2.21
CA SER A 163 -10.56 -36.86 -3.21
C SER A 163 -10.19 -35.39 -3.04
N GLN A 164 -10.15 -34.89 -1.78
CA GLN A 164 -9.69 -33.53 -1.47
C GLN A 164 -8.25 -33.29 -1.86
N ARG A 165 -7.37 -34.23 -1.51
CA ARG A 165 -5.95 -34.15 -1.90
C ARG A 165 -5.75 -34.23 -3.39
N GLY A 166 -6.56 -35.03 -4.11
CA GLY A 166 -6.56 -35.13 -5.56
C GLY A 166 -6.94 -33.80 -6.20
N LEU A 167 -8.10 -33.25 -5.84
CA LEU A 167 -8.61 -31.96 -6.33
C LEU A 167 -7.62 -30.82 -6.04
N MET A 168 -7.04 -30.76 -4.83
CA MET A 168 -6.07 -29.73 -4.50
C MET A 168 -4.78 -29.84 -5.32
N LYS A 169 -4.28 -31.03 -5.55
CA LYS A 169 -3.09 -31.22 -6.42
C LYS A 169 -3.35 -30.72 -7.83
N GLU A 170 -4.54 -30.99 -8.37
CA GLU A 170 -4.95 -30.52 -9.69
C GLU A 170 -5.04 -28.98 -9.71
N ILE A 171 -5.74 -28.37 -8.76
CA ILE A 171 -5.87 -26.91 -8.63
C ILE A 171 -4.50 -26.25 -8.51
N VAL A 172 -3.62 -26.76 -7.64
CA VAL A 172 -2.25 -26.25 -7.49
C VAL A 172 -1.45 -26.38 -8.79
N ALA A 173 -1.59 -27.48 -9.50
CA ALA A 173 -0.90 -27.69 -10.77
C ALA A 173 -1.38 -26.72 -11.85
N GLU A 174 -2.68 -26.47 -11.95
CA GLU A 174 -3.29 -25.52 -12.88
C GLU A 174 -2.96 -24.06 -12.54
N CYS A 175 -2.92 -23.71 -11.26
CA CYS A 175 -2.62 -22.36 -10.82
C CYS A 175 -1.12 -22.00 -10.85
N LYS A 176 -0.23 -22.99 -10.89
CA LYS A 176 1.22 -22.80 -10.85
C LYS A 176 1.78 -21.94 -12.00
N PRO A 177 1.31 -22.04 -13.24
CA PRO A 177 1.74 -21.18 -14.35
C PRO A 177 1.47 -19.70 -14.07
N PHE A 178 0.36 -19.37 -13.40
CA PHE A 178 -0.11 -17.98 -13.13
C PHE A 178 0.49 -17.34 -11.88
N LYS A 179 1.53 -17.94 -11.31
CA LYS A 179 2.16 -17.46 -10.08
C LYS A 179 2.59 -16.00 -10.14
N LYS A 180 2.91 -15.47 -11.31
CA LYS A 180 3.36 -14.09 -11.52
C LYS A 180 2.26 -13.14 -11.98
N THR A 181 1.04 -13.62 -12.15
CA THR A 181 -0.08 -12.80 -12.61
C THR A 181 -0.58 -11.90 -11.49
N HIS A 182 -0.42 -10.59 -11.65
CA HIS A 182 -0.72 -9.61 -10.60
C HIS A 182 -2.20 -9.54 -10.24
N ILE A 183 -3.10 -9.67 -11.22
CA ILE A 183 -4.55 -9.59 -10.96
C ILE A 183 -5.04 -10.74 -10.09
N CYS A 184 -4.48 -11.94 -10.26
CA CYS A 184 -4.95 -13.13 -9.57
C CYS A 184 -4.31 -13.34 -8.20
N ARG A 185 -3.20 -12.66 -7.87
CA ARG A 185 -2.41 -12.89 -6.65
C ARG A 185 -2.29 -14.39 -6.32
N MET A 186 -1.95 -15.15 -7.35
CA MET A 186 -1.97 -16.62 -7.31
C MET A 186 -0.91 -17.19 -6.38
N ASP A 187 0.19 -16.47 -6.18
CA ASP A 187 1.23 -16.81 -5.20
C ASP A 187 0.68 -16.83 -3.77
N GLU A 188 -0.17 -15.86 -3.40
CA GLU A 188 -0.83 -15.83 -2.10
C GLU A 188 -1.81 -17.01 -1.93
N PHE A 189 -2.63 -17.28 -2.96
CA PHE A 189 -3.54 -18.42 -2.94
C PHE A 189 -2.78 -19.73 -2.77
N LEU A 190 -1.71 -19.96 -3.53
CA LEU A 190 -0.89 -21.17 -3.43
C LEU A 190 -0.25 -21.32 -2.04
N GLU A 191 0.12 -20.21 -1.40
CA GLU A 191 0.66 -20.22 -0.04
C GLU A 191 -0.41 -20.54 1.01
N ASP A 192 -1.59 -19.95 0.88
CA ASP A 192 -2.71 -20.21 1.81
C ASP A 192 -3.25 -21.64 1.67
N ALA A 193 -3.29 -22.16 0.44
CA ALA A 193 -3.62 -23.54 0.16
C ALA A 193 -2.64 -24.52 0.85
N GLN A 194 -1.33 -24.22 0.86
CA GLN A 194 -0.34 -25.03 1.58
C GLN A 194 -0.62 -25.08 3.08
N ALA A 195 -1.11 -23.97 3.68
CA ALA A 195 -1.45 -23.91 5.09
C ALA A 195 -2.58 -24.89 5.47
N LYS A 196 -3.46 -25.19 4.51
CA LYS A 196 -4.63 -26.06 4.73
C LYS A 196 -4.35 -27.54 4.42
N VAL A 197 -3.51 -27.79 3.45
CA VAL A 197 -3.22 -29.16 2.94
C VAL A 197 -2.09 -29.85 3.70
N LEU A 198 -1.11 -29.10 4.19
CA LEU A 198 0.02 -29.67 4.90
C LEU A 198 -0.31 -29.96 6.36
N SER A 199 0.16 -31.08 6.87
CA SER A 199 0.13 -31.29 8.33
C SER A 199 0.89 -30.14 9.04
N PRO A 200 0.52 -29.78 10.28
CA PRO A 200 1.13 -28.69 11.02
C PRO A 200 2.67 -28.72 11.01
N LYS A 201 3.26 -29.89 11.21
CA LYS A 201 4.72 -30.08 11.18
C LYS A 201 5.32 -29.77 9.79
N ARG A 202 4.65 -30.23 8.73
CA ARG A 202 5.11 -29.97 7.34
C ARG A 202 4.93 -28.53 6.94
N TYR A 203 3.87 -27.88 7.38
CA TYR A 203 3.63 -26.47 7.11
C TYR A 203 4.66 -25.57 7.79
N ILE A 204 4.99 -25.80 9.05
CA ILE A 204 6.06 -25.09 9.76
C ILE A 204 7.40 -25.28 9.04
N ALA A 205 7.76 -26.51 8.64
CA ALA A 205 8.98 -26.78 7.90
C ALA A 205 9.01 -26.07 6.52
N TRP A 206 7.87 -25.99 5.86
CA TRP A 206 7.74 -25.25 4.60
C TRP A 206 7.92 -23.73 4.79
N LEU A 207 7.31 -23.14 5.81
CA LEU A 207 7.50 -21.74 6.17
C LEU A 207 8.95 -21.43 6.53
N GLN A 208 9.60 -22.29 7.34
CA GLN A 208 11.00 -22.13 7.68
C GLN A 208 11.89 -22.15 6.42
N LYS A 209 11.64 -23.08 5.49
CA LYS A 209 12.35 -23.13 4.20
C LYS A 209 12.15 -21.84 3.39
N LYS A 210 10.97 -21.23 3.45
CA LYS A 210 10.70 -19.93 2.81
C LYS A 210 11.50 -18.81 3.47
N VAL A 211 11.55 -18.75 4.80
CA VAL A 211 12.39 -17.79 5.55
C VAL A 211 13.86 -17.94 5.16
N ASP A 212 14.37 -19.17 5.06
CA ASP A 212 15.80 -19.42 4.78
C ASP A 212 16.19 -19.11 3.33
N ASN A 213 15.32 -19.44 2.37
CA ASN A 213 15.64 -19.34 0.94
C ASN A 213 15.25 -18.00 0.29
N THR A 214 14.45 -17.16 0.94
CA THR A 214 14.07 -15.85 0.40
C THR A 214 15.17 -14.84 0.68
N GLN A 215 15.57 -14.04 -0.30
CA GLN A 215 16.57 -13.00 -0.12
C GLN A 215 15.92 -11.71 0.39
N GLY A 216 16.59 -11.05 1.36
CA GLY A 216 16.15 -9.78 1.96
C GLY A 216 15.10 -9.94 3.05
N GLY A 217 15.31 -9.24 4.17
CA GLY A 217 14.46 -9.33 5.37
C GLY A 217 13.03 -8.90 5.11
N TYR A 218 12.82 -7.87 4.29
CA TYR A 218 11.49 -7.40 3.90
C TYR A 218 10.64 -8.54 3.31
N PHE A 219 11.21 -9.37 2.42
CA PHE A 219 10.50 -10.50 1.80
C PHE A 219 10.40 -11.74 2.69
N ARG A 220 11.29 -11.90 3.69
CA ARG A 220 11.25 -13.00 4.68
C ARG A 220 10.22 -12.77 5.76
N LYS A 221 10.01 -11.52 6.14
CA LYS A 221 9.13 -11.07 7.23
C LYS A 221 7.72 -11.69 7.20
N PRO A 222 6.98 -11.72 6.06
CA PRO A 222 5.66 -12.33 6.00
C PRO A 222 5.68 -13.82 6.38
N TYR A 223 6.67 -14.57 5.95
CA TYR A 223 6.77 -16.01 6.23
C TYR A 223 7.06 -16.30 7.69
N LEU A 224 7.99 -15.54 8.30
CA LEU A 224 8.26 -15.67 9.73
C LEU A 224 7.02 -15.30 10.55
N LYS A 225 6.32 -14.23 10.20
CA LYS A 225 5.08 -13.81 10.87
C LYS A 225 3.96 -14.85 10.75
N LYS A 226 3.77 -15.44 9.57
CA LYS A 226 2.82 -16.54 9.36
C LYS A 226 3.18 -17.76 10.22
N MET A 227 4.46 -18.12 10.29
CA MET A 227 4.94 -19.27 11.08
C MET A 227 4.69 -19.07 12.58
N VAL A 228 5.07 -17.92 13.10
CA VAL A 228 4.93 -17.58 14.51
C VAL A 228 3.45 -17.54 14.93
N ARG A 229 2.59 -16.90 14.13
CA ARG A 229 1.14 -16.87 14.38
C ARG A 229 0.49 -18.24 14.30
N PHE A 230 0.96 -19.10 13.41
CA PHE A 230 0.47 -20.46 13.30
C PHE A 230 0.84 -21.27 14.54
N LEU A 231 2.09 -21.17 15.03
CA LEU A 231 2.55 -21.80 16.27
C LEU A 231 1.75 -21.29 17.49
N ASP A 232 1.52 -19.97 17.58
CA ASP A 232 0.76 -19.38 18.69
C ASP A 232 -0.71 -19.87 18.71
N LYS A 233 -1.36 -19.97 17.54
CA LYS A 233 -2.71 -20.59 17.41
C LYS A 233 -2.76 -22.03 17.89
N MET A 234 -1.67 -22.77 17.75
CA MET A 234 -1.54 -24.15 18.23
C MET A 234 -1.21 -24.24 19.73
N GLY A 235 -1.12 -23.12 20.44
CA GLY A 235 -0.71 -23.07 21.84
C GLY A 235 0.78 -23.36 22.06
N LYS A 236 1.60 -23.31 20.99
CA LYS A 236 3.05 -23.61 21.00
C LYS A 236 3.87 -22.32 21.04
N ARG A 237 3.60 -21.47 22.03
CA ARG A 237 4.24 -20.17 22.15
C ARG A 237 5.77 -20.26 22.32
N ASP A 238 6.24 -21.24 23.07
CA ASP A 238 7.69 -21.44 23.27
C ASP A 238 8.41 -21.79 21.96
N GLU A 239 7.77 -22.62 21.10
CA GLU A 239 8.30 -22.90 19.76
C GLU A 239 8.30 -21.62 18.86
N ALA A 240 7.28 -20.77 19.00
CA ALA A 240 7.20 -19.50 18.29
C ALA A 240 8.31 -18.53 18.73
N ILE A 241 8.58 -18.42 20.03
CA ILE A 241 9.69 -17.64 20.59
C ILE A 241 11.03 -18.19 20.07
N ALA A 242 11.24 -19.49 20.13
CA ALA A 242 12.46 -20.12 19.63
C ALA A 242 12.68 -19.85 18.12
N ALA A 243 11.62 -19.89 17.32
CA ALA A 243 11.70 -19.57 15.89
C ALA A 243 12.08 -18.11 15.64
N MET A 244 11.58 -17.16 16.43
CA MET A 244 11.96 -15.75 16.33
C MET A 244 13.39 -15.52 16.79
N GLU A 245 13.81 -16.12 17.91
CA GLU A 245 15.19 -16.09 18.41
C GLU A 245 16.19 -16.56 17.35
N ALA A 246 15.91 -17.67 16.68
CA ALA A 246 16.77 -18.21 15.63
C ALA A 246 16.89 -17.33 14.37
N ASN A 247 16.00 -16.37 14.20
CA ASN A 247 15.93 -15.54 12.99
C ASN A 247 16.20 -14.04 13.23
N LYS A 248 16.14 -13.53 14.47
CA LYS A 248 16.24 -12.10 14.79
C LYS A 248 17.55 -11.45 14.33
N ASP A 249 18.65 -12.21 14.30
CA ASP A 249 19.98 -11.68 13.97
C ASP A 249 20.32 -11.79 12.47
N LYS A 250 19.42 -12.40 11.67
CA LYS A 250 19.60 -12.50 10.22
C LYS A 250 19.29 -11.19 9.51
N ASP A 251 18.37 -10.39 10.05
CA ASP A 251 17.92 -9.15 9.44
C ASP A 251 17.04 -8.32 10.42
N ASP A 252 17.18 -6.99 10.39
CA ASP A 252 16.41 -6.10 11.27
C ASP A 252 14.89 -6.19 11.05
N GLU A 253 14.43 -6.48 9.82
CA GLU A 253 13.00 -6.71 9.54
C GLU A 253 12.47 -7.97 10.26
N LEU A 254 13.28 -9.02 10.37
CA LEU A 254 12.90 -10.22 11.11
C LEU A 254 12.89 -9.97 12.61
N ARG A 255 13.80 -9.14 13.11
CA ARG A 255 13.82 -8.70 14.51
C ARG A 255 12.56 -7.89 14.84
N LEU A 256 12.08 -7.05 13.91
CA LEU A 256 10.81 -6.34 14.08
C LEU A 256 9.61 -7.27 14.24
N VAL A 257 9.59 -8.42 13.56
CA VAL A 257 8.54 -9.43 13.79
C VAL A 257 8.54 -9.90 15.23
N TYR A 258 9.72 -10.08 15.80
CA TYR A 258 9.86 -10.52 17.19
C TYR A 258 9.34 -9.45 18.16
N VAL A 259 9.74 -8.19 17.98
CA VAL A 259 9.23 -7.06 18.78
C VAL A 259 7.69 -6.96 18.67
N ASP A 260 7.14 -7.06 17.46
CA ASP A 260 5.71 -7.01 17.23
C ASP A 260 4.96 -8.13 17.98
N MET A 261 5.44 -9.36 17.87
CA MET A 261 4.80 -10.51 18.53
C MET A 261 4.89 -10.45 20.05
N LEU A 262 6.04 -10.06 20.60
CA LEU A 262 6.20 -9.86 22.04
C LEU A 262 5.25 -8.78 22.54
N THR A 263 5.08 -7.70 21.78
CA THR A 263 4.13 -6.62 22.09
C THR A 263 2.67 -7.11 22.05
N GLU A 264 2.28 -7.90 21.04
CA GLU A 264 0.97 -8.54 20.94
C GLU A 264 0.71 -9.46 22.15
N TRP A 265 1.73 -10.14 22.65
CA TRP A 265 1.65 -11.00 23.85
C TRP A 265 1.79 -10.25 25.18
N LYS A 266 1.93 -8.91 25.13
CA LYS A 266 2.13 -8.02 26.29
C LYS A 266 3.42 -8.30 27.08
N MET A 267 4.42 -8.85 26.43
CA MET A 267 5.75 -9.09 26.97
C MET A 267 6.65 -7.86 26.67
N TYR A 268 6.29 -6.73 27.28
CA TYR A 268 6.87 -5.43 26.90
C TYR A 268 8.35 -5.28 27.24
N ASP A 269 8.77 -5.81 28.39
CA ASP A 269 10.19 -5.74 28.82
C ASP A 269 11.10 -6.53 27.89
N GLU A 270 10.64 -7.70 27.45
CA GLU A 270 11.34 -8.53 26.47
C GLU A 270 11.35 -7.86 25.09
N ALA A 271 10.24 -7.26 24.70
CA ALA A 271 10.14 -6.51 23.43
C ALA A 271 11.16 -5.36 23.39
N LEU A 272 11.28 -4.60 24.48
CA LEU A 272 12.25 -3.51 24.60
C LEU A 272 13.69 -4.03 24.57
N LYS A 273 14.00 -5.15 25.26
CA LYS A 273 15.35 -5.75 25.20
C LYS A 273 15.72 -6.19 23.80
N VAL A 274 14.80 -6.77 23.04
CA VAL A 274 15.02 -7.14 21.63
C VAL A 274 15.21 -5.91 20.75
N ALA A 275 14.48 -4.83 21.06
CA ALA A 275 14.56 -3.58 20.33
C ALA A 275 15.86 -2.80 20.60
N ASP A 276 16.39 -2.79 21.81
CA ASP A 276 17.59 -2.02 22.21
C ASP A 276 18.88 -2.43 21.46
N VAL A 277 18.91 -3.61 20.85
CA VAL A 277 20.08 -4.11 20.11
C VAL A 277 20.22 -3.48 18.72
N VAL A 278 19.17 -2.79 18.23
CA VAL A 278 19.21 -2.18 16.90
C VAL A 278 19.85 -0.81 16.97
N ASP A 279 21.03 -0.70 16.40
CA ASP A 279 21.64 0.60 16.16
C ASP A 279 20.80 1.37 15.14
N SER A 280 19.97 2.29 15.65
CA SER A 280 19.07 3.12 14.85
C SER A 280 19.78 3.94 13.77
N ALA A 281 21.10 4.16 13.91
CA ALA A 281 21.90 4.88 12.92
C ALA A 281 22.24 4.03 11.68
N ARG A 282 22.18 2.70 11.80
CA ARG A 282 22.45 1.76 10.69
C ARG A 282 21.18 1.16 10.09
N SER A 283 20.08 1.20 10.82
CA SER A 283 18.81 0.63 10.37
C SER A 283 18.09 1.61 9.47
N CYS A 284 17.91 1.26 8.20
CA CYS A 284 17.03 1.99 7.26
C CYS A 284 15.54 1.95 7.68
N ILE A 285 15.23 1.42 8.87
CA ILE A 285 13.86 1.20 9.32
C ILE A 285 13.41 2.36 10.20
N TYR A 286 12.95 3.43 9.58
CA TYR A 286 12.33 4.60 10.25
C TYR A 286 11.17 4.25 11.21
N SER A 287 10.62 3.04 11.14
CA SER A 287 9.52 2.60 12.00
C SER A 287 9.96 2.13 13.38
N TYR A 288 11.25 1.86 13.60
CA TYR A 288 11.76 1.25 14.82
C TYR A 288 11.57 2.12 16.06
N PRO A 289 12.03 3.39 16.07
CA PRO A 289 11.82 4.28 17.21
C PRO A 289 10.34 4.50 17.53
N LYS A 290 9.47 4.56 16.50
CA LYS A 290 8.03 4.70 16.69
C LYS A 290 7.43 3.50 17.43
N LYS A 291 7.92 2.29 17.17
CA LYS A 291 7.48 1.07 17.87
C LYS A 291 7.94 1.04 19.33
N ILE A 292 9.19 1.43 19.59
CA ILE A 292 9.70 1.57 20.96
C ILE A 292 8.83 2.56 21.74
N LEU A 293 8.58 3.74 21.18
CA LEU A 293 7.72 4.74 21.82
C LEU A 293 6.30 4.22 22.06
N ALA A 294 5.72 3.48 21.12
CA ALA A 294 4.40 2.87 21.30
C ALA A 294 4.38 1.84 22.45
N ILE A 295 5.45 1.07 22.63
CA ILE A 295 5.57 0.15 23.79
C ILE A 295 5.72 0.91 25.09
N LEU A 296 6.56 1.95 25.10
CA LEU A 296 6.78 2.82 26.27
C LEU A 296 5.48 3.53 26.69
N ASP A 297 4.64 3.92 25.75
CA ASP A 297 3.30 4.47 26.03
C ASP A 297 2.40 3.45 26.73
N LEU A 298 2.46 2.16 26.33
CA LEU A 298 1.67 1.10 26.96
C LEU A 298 2.07 0.82 28.40
N ILE A 299 3.35 0.99 28.74
CA ILE A 299 3.86 0.79 30.11
C ILE A 299 3.97 2.09 30.92
N ASN A 300 3.66 3.25 30.31
CA ASN A 300 3.76 4.59 30.91
C ASN A 300 5.17 4.92 31.46
N ASP A 301 6.22 4.49 30.78
CA ASP A 301 7.62 4.79 31.16
C ASP A 301 8.04 6.14 30.57
N ARG A 302 7.74 7.21 31.31
CA ARG A 302 8.05 8.60 30.95
C ARG A 302 9.54 8.82 30.77
N ASP A 303 10.36 8.33 31.69
CA ASP A 303 11.79 8.64 31.70
C ASP A 303 12.51 8.01 30.50
N LYS A 304 12.18 6.76 30.19
CA LYS A 304 12.70 6.08 29.01
C LYS A 304 12.13 6.67 27.71
N THR A 305 10.90 7.16 27.71
CA THR A 305 10.32 7.90 26.56
C THR A 305 11.12 9.18 26.27
N ILE A 306 11.48 9.94 27.29
CA ILE A 306 12.31 11.16 27.16
C ILE A 306 13.70 10.81 26.64
N GLU A 307 14.32 9.74 27.18
CA GLU A 307 15.64 9.27 26.74
C GLU A 307 15.64 8.90 25.25
N VAL A 308 14.70 8.05 24.82
CA VAL A 308 14.57 7.63 23.42
C VAL A 308 14.29 8.82 22.50
N CYS A 309 13.41 9.74 22.90
CA CYS A 309 13.13 10.93 22.12
C CYS A 309 14.34 11.85 21.98
N LYS A 310 15.15 12.04 23.03
CA LYS A 310 16.41 12.82 22.99
C LYS A 310 17.43 12.19 22.04
N ASP A 311 17.60 10.86 22.13
CA ASP A 311 18.53 10.12 21.28
C ASP A 311 18.12 10.22 19.81
N GLN A 312 16.85 10.01 19.51
CA GLN A 312 16.32 10.08 18.13
C GLN A 312 16.34 11.51 17.59
N PHE A 313 16.05 12.50 18.40
CA PHE A 313 16.16 13.92 18.02
C PHE A 313 17.57 14.28 17.53
N LYS A 314 18.63 13.72 18.14
CA LYS A 314 20.01 13.94 17.72
C LYS A 314 20.40 13.17 16.45
N LYS A 315 19.77 12.04 16.16
CA LYS A 315 20.18 11.11 15.08
C LYS A 315 19.36 11.25 13.80
N THR A 316 18.14 11.81 13.87
CA THR A 316 17.24 11.90 12.73
C THR A 316 17.22 13.29 12.10
N ASP A 317 16.93 13.33 10.81
CA ASP A 317 16.61 14.55 10.07
C ASP A 317 15.14 14.98 10.23
N ARG A 318 14.26 14.11 10.77
CA ARG A 318 12.84 14.38 11.04
C ARG A 318 12.61 14.56 12.52
N LYS A 319 12.95 15.74 13.01
CA LYS A 319 13.02 16.07 14.43
C LYS A 319 11.68 16.45 15.06
N GLN A 320 10.70 16.94 14.29
CA GLN A 320 9.46 17.53 14.82
C GLN A 320 8.67 16.56 15.72
N VAL A 321 8.52 15.30 15.33
CA VAL A 321 7.75 14.31 16.11
C VAL A 321 8.35 14.09 17.50
N TYR A 322 9.68 14.03 17.58
CA TYR A 322 10.39 13.86 18.88
C TYR A 322 10.40 15.14 19.68
N PHE A 323 10.54 16.28 19.04
CA PHE A 323 10.47 17.60 19.66
C PHE A 323 9.12 17.84 20.34
N ASP A 324 8.02 17.60 19.62
CA ASP A 324 6.67 17.75 20.17
C ASP A 324 6.44 16.78 21.35
N ARG A 325 6.97 15.56 21.24
CA ARG A 325 6.85 14.58 22.31
C ARG A 325 7.65 14.99 23.55
N LEU A 326 8.89 15.43 23.39
CA LEU A 326 9.72 15.97 24.48
C LEU A 326 9.05 17.15 25.16
N GLN A 327 8.49 18.11 24.39
CA GLN A 327 7.78 19.23 24.93
C GLN A 327 6.57 18.84 25.80
N LYS A 328 5.89 17.73 25.43
CA LYS A 328 4.75 17.20 26.17
C LYS A 328 5.15 16.49 27.46
N GLU A 329 6.22 15.72 27.42
CA GLU A 329 6.62 14.83 28.50
C GLU A 329 7.51 15.48 29.54
N MET A 330 8.28 16.53 29.17
CA MET A 330 9.24 17.20 30.05
C MET A 330 8.57 18.24 30.94
N THR A 331 9.11 18.44 32.16
CA THR A 331 8.84 19.63 32.97
C THR A 331 9.43 20.85 32.29
N LYS A 332 9.04 22.03 32.75
CA LYS A 332 9.57 23.28 32.19
C LYS A 332 11.09 23.38 32.36
N GLU A 333 11.60 22.99 33.50
CA GLU A 333 13.04 23.02 33.83
C GLU A 333 13.83 22.03 32.94
N GLU A 334 13.33 20.81 32.79
CA GLU A 334 13.92 19.80 31.90
C GLU A 334 13.92 20.24 30.41
N TRP A 335 12.81 20.88 29.99
CA TRP A 335 12.67 21.43 28.66
C TRP A 335 13.63 22.59 28.38
N ASP A 336 13.75 23.55 29.29
CA ASP A 336 14.67 24.67 29.14
C ASP A 336 16.13 24.17 29.07
N ALA A 337 16.50 23.22 29.93
CA ALA A 337 17.83 22.58 29.87
C ALA A 337 18.08 21.85 28.56
N PHE A 338 17.09 21.09 28.05
CA PHE A 338 17.18 20.40 26.77
C PHE A 338 17.37 21.38 25.60
N ILE A 339 16.65 22.50 25.57
CA ILE A 339 16.78 23.53 24.56
C ILE A 339 18.18 24.17 24.60
N ASP A 340 18.70 24.47 25.80
CA ASP A 340 20.02 25.07 25.97
C ASP A 340 21.14 24.11 25.53
N ASP A 341 20.99 22.81 25.81
CA ASP A 341 21.91 21.74 25.30
C ASP A 341 21.83 21.65 23.78
N THR A 342 20.63 21.64 23.20
CA THR A 342 20.43 21.60 21.73
C THR A 342 21.08 22.79 21.04
N ILE A 343 20.97 23.99 21.61
CA ILE A 343 21.62 25.20 21.10
C ILE A 343 23.15 25.08 21.13
N ARG A 344 23.70 24.46 22.17
CA ARG A 344 25.15 24.26 22.33
C ARG A 344 25.67 23.24 21.34
N ASP A 345 24.97 22.10 21.23
CA ASP A 345 25.36 20.99 20.34
C ASP A 345 25.28 21.39 18.86
N ALA A 346 24.37 22.30 18.48
CA ALA A 346 24.20 22.78 17.11
C ALA A 346 25.43 23.54 16.53
N ASP A 347 26.33 24.02 17.38
CA ASP A 347 27.58 24.64 16.94
C ASP A 347 28.62 23.60 16.48
N GLU A 348 28.46 22.32 16.82
CA GLU A 348 29.46 21.28 16.62
C GLU A 348 29.12 20.31 15.46
N VAL A 349 27.82 20.12 15.15
CA VAL A 349 27.39 19.10 14.17
C VAL A 349 26.21 19.61 13.34
N PHE A 350 26.42 19.84 12.02
CA PHE A 350 25.34 20.10 11.07
C PHE A 350 24.63 18.78 10.72
N VAL A 351 23.54 18.49 11.38
CA VAL A 351 22.60 17.45 10.94
C VAL A 351 21.52 18.12 10.10
N HIS A 352 21.23 17.57 8.92
CA HIS A 352 20.11 18.04 8.10
C HIS A 352 18.82 17.99 8.91
N ASP A 353 18.17 19.15 9.07
CA ASP A 353 16.89 19.27 9.76
C ASP A 353 15.79 19.58 8.72
N TYR A 354 15.10 18.56 8.25
CA TYR A 354 13.99 18.71 7.29
C TYR A 354 12.76 19.41 7.90
N ASP A 355 12.63 19.38 9.22
CA ASP A 355 11.45 19.89 9.91
C ASP A 355 11.66 21.31 10.45
N ASP A 356 12.82 21.93 10.23
CA ASP A 356 13.21 23.27 10.69
C ASP A 356 13.09 23.49 12.20
N VAL A 357 13.18 22.44 13.02
CA VAL A 357 13.00 22.53 14.46
C VAL A 357 14.05 23.45 15.10
N GLU A 358 15.29 23.40 14.62
CA GLU A 358 16.36 24.27 15.11
C GLU A 358 16.06 25.74 14.82
N ALA A 359 15.56 26.04 13.60
CA ALA A 359 15.12 27.41 13.26
C ALA A 359 13.99 27.89 14.15
N GLN A 360 13.02 27.03 14.51
CA GLN A 360 11.95 27.36 15.44
C GLN A 360 12.49 27.70 16.85
N ILE A 361 13.51 26.95 17.32
CA ILE A 361 14.19 27.25 18.59
C ILE A 361 14.88 28.60 18.52
N TYR A 362 15.66 28.88 17.47
CA TYR A 362 16.37 30.13 17.29
C TYR A 362 15.40 31.34 17.25
N MET A 363 14.27 31.20 16.56
CA MET A 363 13.24 32.24 16.54
C MET A 363 12.64 32.50 17.95
N LYS A 364 12.25 31.44 18.65
CA LYS A 364 11.67 31.55 20.00
C LYS A 364 12.65 32.19 21.00
N ARG A 365 13.95 31.90 20.87
CA ARG A 365 15.04 32.45 21.71
C ARG A 365 15.60 33.78 21.16
N LYS A 366 15.09 34.32 20.03
CA LYS A 366 15.55 35.56 19.35
C LYS A 366 17.03 35.53 18.95
N MET A 367 17.54 34.34 18.57
CA MET A 367 18.92 34.10 18.17
C MET A 367 19.06 34.25 16.65
N TYR A 368 18.85 35.47 16.15
CA TYR A 368 18.73 35.70 14.69
C TYR A 368 20.02 35.41 13.92
N ASP A 369 21.20 35.67 14.52
CA ASP A 369 22.48 35.34 13.91
C ASP A 369 22.60 33.80 13.63
N ARG A 370 22.07 32.96 14.53
CA ARG A 370 22.06 31.52 14.34
C ARG A 370 21.01 31.09 13.32
N LEU A 371 19.88 31.77 13.27
CA LEU A 371 18.86 31.54 12.25
C LEU A 371 19.41 31.82 10.85
N VAL A 372 20.19 32.89 10.67
CA VAL A 372 20.87 33.20 9.41
C VAL A 372 21.84 32.09 9.01
N LYS A 373 22.69 31.64 9.94
CA LYS A 373 23.61 30.51 9.70
C LYS A 373 22.86 29.24 9.31
N PHE A 374 21.78 28.92 10.01
CA PHE A 374 20.92 27.78 9.68
C PHE A 374 20.42 27.88 8.24
N CYS A 375 19.86 29.01 7.82
CA CYS A 375 19.37 29.23 6.47
C CYS A 375 20.46 29.10 5.40
N MET A 376 21.70 29.48 5.69
CA MET A 376 22.84 29.37 4.76
C MET A 376 23.36 27.95 4.61
N HIS A 377 23.29 27.13 5.67
CA HIS A 377 23.91 25.81 5.68
C HIS A 377 22.96 24.66 5.30
N THR A 378 21.67 24.90 5.21
CA THR A 378 20.70 23.90 4.73
C THR A 378 20.71 23.84 3.20
N SER A 379 21.59 23.04 2.63
CA SER A 379 21.90 23.01 1.21
C SER A 379 20.74 22.66 0.26
N TYR A 380 19.63 22.13 0.77
CA TYR A 380 18.50 21.69 -0.05
C TYR A 380 17.28 22.62 -0.01
N ASN A 381 17.14 23.48 1.00
CA ASN A 381 15.93 24.30 1.20
C ASN A 381 16.24 25.77 1.54
N THR A 382 17.40 26.30 1.10
CA THR A 382 17.82 27.68 1.42
C THR A 382 16.79 28.70 0.97
N GLU A 383 16.17 28.52 -0.19
CA GLU A 383 15.14 29.42 -0.72
C GLU A 383 13.82 29.34 0.05
N GLU A 384 13.42 28.15 0.52
CA GLU A 384 12.24 27.96 1.36
C GLU A 384 12.47 28.60 2.73
N ASN A 385 13.67 28.42 3.28
CA ASN A 385 14.04 29.01 4.57
C ASN A 385 14.09 30.54 4.49
N LEU A 386 14.60 31.11 3.37
CA LEU A 386 14.58 32.54 3.18
C LEU A 386 13.13 33.07 3.11
N GLU A 387 12.26 32.46 2.31
CA GLU A 387 10.85 32.83 2.21
C GLU A 387 10.15 32.78 3.59
N LYS A 388 10.42 31.75 4.38
CA LYS A 388 9.79 31.51 5.69
C LYS A 388 10.30 32.44 6.78
N TYR A 389 11.61 32.76 6.77
CA TYR A 389 12.28 33.41 7.88
C TYR A 389 12.78 34.83 7.59
N ALA A 390 12.72 35.33 6.34
CA ALA A 390 13.20 36.66 5.97
C ALA A 390 12.68 37.77 6.86
N LYS A 391 11.41 37.71 7.26
CA LYS A 391 10.78 38.72 8.15
C LYS A 391 11.45 38.89 9.55
N TYR A 392 12.28 37.93 9.97
CA TYR A 392 13.03 37.93 11.22
C TYR A 392 14.50 38.33 11.01
N MET A 393 14.92 38.61 9.79
CA MET A 393 16.29 38.94 9.41
C MET A 393 16.42 40.43 9.08
N SER A 394 17.59 40.98 9.32
CA SER A 394 17.92 42.31 8.79
C SER A 394 18.06 42.24 7.23
N ALA A 395 17.99 43.38 6.54
CA ALA A 395 18.22 43.47 5.13
C ALA A 395 19.61 42.91 4.71
N ALA A 396 20.63 43.15 5.56
CA ALA A 396 21.98 42.63 5.33
C ALA A 396 22.02 41.11 5.45
N ASP A 397 21.32 40.50 6.40
CA ASP A 397 21.24 39.04 6.59
C ASP A 397 20.45 38.38 5.48
N GLN A 398 19.33 39.00 5.04
CA GLN A 398 18.57 38.54 3.88
C GLN A 398 19.44 38.50 2.61
N TRP A 399 20.23 39.55 2.40
CA TRP A 399 21.21 39.61 1.31
C TRP A 399 22.24 38.48 1.37
N LEU A 400 22.76 38.21 2.59
CA LEU A 400 23.76 37.17 2.78
C LEU A 400 23.20 35.77 2.45
N VAL A 401 21.98 35.46 2.87
CA VAL A 401 21.30 34.19 2.54
C VAL A 401 20.94 34.13 1.06
N ALA A 402 20.49 35.24 0.47
CA ALA A 402 20.13 35.33 -0.92
C ALA A 402 21.33 35.09 -1.85
N GLN A 403 22.56 35.51 -1.46
CA GLN A 403 23.76 35.31 -2.27
C GLN A 403 24.00 33.82 -2.63
N ASP A 404 23.82 32.89 -1.69
CA ASP A 404 23.99 31.46 -1.96
C ASP A 404 22.95 30.96 -2.99
N ILE A 405 21.71 31.43 -2.88
CA ILE A 405 20.65 31.12 -3.86
C ILE A 405 21.04 31.68 -5.25
N ILE A 406 21.48 32.92 -5.30
CA ILE A 406 21.87 33.62 -6.53
C ILE A 406 23.03 32.89 -7.21
N GLU A 407 24.07 32.51 -6.48
CA GLU A 407 25.22 31.80 -7.04
C GLU A 407 24.81 30.45 -7.62
N ARG A 408 23.91 29.72 -6.97
CA ARG A 408 23.33 28.48 -7.50
C ARG A 408 22.54 28.73 -8.77
N MET A 409 21.72 29.78 -8.80
CA MET A 409 20.93 30.15 -9.98
C MET A 409 21.82 30.53 -11.16
N LYS A 410 22.83 31.36 -10.97
CA LYS A 410 23.78 31.74 -12.01
C LYS A 410 24.54 30.52 -12.57
N ARG A 411 24.96 29.61 -11.72
CA ARG A 411 25.64 28.39 -12.14
C ARG A 411 24.73 27.46 -12.95
N ARG A 412 23.45 27.37 -12.56
CA ARG A 412 22.46 26.47 -13.20
C ARG A 412 21.86 27.05 -14.49
N ALA A 413 21.77 28.35 -14.61
CA ALA A 413 21.14 29.00 -15.76
C ALA A 413 21.66 28.52 -17.13
N PRO A 414 22.98 28.36 -17.35
CA PRO A 414 23.52 27.85 -18.63
C PRO A 414 23.17 26.37 -18.90
N GLU A 415 22.84 25.59 -17.85
CA GLU A 415 22.57 24.18 -17.94
C GLU A 415 21.09 23.87 -18.24
N CYS A 416 20.19 24.83 -18.09
CA CYS A 416 18.76 24.65 -18.33
C CYS A 416 18.46 24.39 -19.80
N LYS A 417 17.99 23.19 -20.13
CA LYS A 417 17.69 22.71 -21.49
C LYS A 417 16.28 22.18 -21.68
N ARG A 418 15.63 21.70 -20.59
CA ARG A 418 14.32 21.04 -20.62
C ARG A 418 13.30 21.83 -19.80
N GLY A 419 12.01 21.53 -19.99
CA GLY A 419 10.92 22.18 -19.28
C GLY A 419 11.09 22.11 -17.75
N ASP A 420 11.42 20.93 -17.24
CA ASP A 420 11.58 20.69 -15.78
C ASP A 420 12.71 21.54 -15.17
N ASP A 421 13.82 21.77 -15.90
CA ASP A 421 14.92 22.62 -15.42
C ASP A 421 14.43 24.07 -15.20
N TYR A 422 13.62 24.58 -16.14
CA TYR A 422 13.04 25.92 -16.03
C TYR A 422 11.99 26.03 -14.92
N ASP A 423 11.24 24.98 -14.65
CA ASP A 423 10.24 24.98 -13.57
C ASP A 423 10.91 24.98 -12.19
N HIS A 424 11.98 24.22 -11.98
CA HIS A 424 12.81 24.33 -10.77
C HIS A 424 13.40 25.72 -10.60
N PHE A 425 13.97 26.27 -11.68
CA PHE A 425 14.54 27.60 -11.66
C PHE A 425 13.49 28.68 -11.35
N ALA A 426 12.30 28.54 -11.92
CA ALA A 426 11.15 29.42 -11.60
C ALA A 426 10.76 29.35 -10.13
N GLY A 427 10.82 28.16 -9.54
CA GLY A 427 10.56 27.95 -8.12
C GLY A 427 11.51 28.78 -7.24
N TRP A 428 12.81 28.66 -7.49
CA TRP A 428 13.83 29.44 -6.76
C TRP A 428 13.64 30.94 -6.91
N MET A 429 13.48 31.43 -8.14
CA MET A 429 13.29 32.85 -8.42
C MET A 429 12.02 33.41 -7.75
N ARG A 430 10.90 32.66 -7.80
CA ARG A 430 9.64 33.06 -7.18
C ARG A 430 9.76 33.16 -5.66
N ARG A 431 10.44 32.21 -5.01
CA ARG A 431 10.64 32.21 -3.56
C ARG A 431 11.53 33.38 -3.15
N LEU A 432 12.64 33.61 -3.87
CA LEU A 432 13.47 34.79 -3.64
C LEU A 432 12.65 36.08 -3.76
N TYR A 433 11.86 36.22 -4.83
CA TYR A 433 11.02 37.38 -5.09
C TYR A 433 9.98 37.63 -3.99
N ASN A 434 9.35 36.58 -3.47
CA ASN A 434 8.28 36.67 -2.47
C ASN A 434 8.79 36.79 -1.04
N SER A 435 10.08 36.63 -0.77
CA SER A 435 10.62 36.56 0.59
C SER A 435 10.53 37.90 1.33
N SER A 436 10.83 39.02 0.69
CA SER A 436 10.71 40.36 1.24
C SER A 436 10.86 41.44 0.15
N PRO A 437 10.55 42.72 0.42
CA PRO A 437 10.77 43.80 -0.53
C PRO A 437 12.23 43.95 -0.97
N GLU A 438 13.19 43.71 -0.08
CA GLU A 438 14.60 43.67 -0.41
C GLU A 438 14.96 42.54 -1.36
N CYS A 439 14.44 41.32 -1.08
CA CYS A 439 14.61 40.14 -1.93
C CYS A 439 13.91 40.32 -3.28
N GLU A 440 12.78 41.01 -3.36
CA GLU A 440 12.12 41.36 -4.61
C GLU A 440 13.05 42.19 -5.51
N LYS A 441 13.70 43.23 -4.96
CA LYS A 441 14.65 44.05 -5.69
C LYS A 441 15.83 43.22 -6.18
N ILE A 442 16.41 42.38 -5.32
CA ILE A 442 17.50 41.48 -5.66
C ILE A 442 17.11 40.52 -6.80
N ALA A 443 15.90 39.91 -6.70
CA ALA A 443 15.42 39.00 -7.73
C ALA A 443 15.30 39.66 -9.11
N ARG A 444 14.87 40.93 -9.17
CA ARG A 444 14.82 41.71 -10.43
C ARG A 444 16.19 41.95 -11.00
N GLU A 445 17.16 42.41 -10.18
CA GLU A 445 18.55 42.62 -10.61
C GLU A 445 19.18 41.32 -11.13
N VAL A 446 18.97 40.19 -10.44
CA VAL A 446 19.47 38.87 -10.86
C VAL A 446 18.82 38.37 -12.15
N ALA A 447 17.53 38.62 -12.35
CA ALA A 447 16.83 38.24 -13.57
C ALA A 447 17.41 39.04 -14.79
N GLU A 448 17.68 40.33 -14.64
CA GLU A 448 18.31 41.17 -15.66
C GLU A 448 19.74 40.67 -15.99
N GLU A 449 20.53 40.35 -14.95
CA GLU A 449 21.90 39.83 -15.11
C GLU A 449 21.91 38.49 -15.87
N ILE A 450 21.04 37.54 -15.46
CA ILE A 450 20.92 36.25 -16.13
C ILE A 450 20.52 36.42 -17.59
N LEU A 451 19.59 37.32 -17.91
CA LEU A 451 19.21 37.60 -19.31
C LEU A 451 20.28 38.26 -20.13
N LYS A 452 21.15 39.06 -19.49
CA LYS A 452 22.30 39.65 -20.13
C LYS A 452 23.37 38.64 -20.49
N GLU A 453 23.66 37.73 -19.57
CA GLU A 453 24.64 36.66 -19.74
C GLU A 453 24.11 35.52 -20.61
N ASN A 454 22.81 35.23 -20.50
CA ASN A 454 22.15 34.12 -21.18
C ASN A 454 20.85 34.59 -21.87
N PRO A 455 20.93 35.27 -23.05
CA PRO A 455 19.79 35.88 -23.71
C PRO A 455 18.81 34.85 -24.31
N ASN A 456 18.28 33.99 -23.48
CA ASN A 456 17.36 32.92 -23.84
C ASN A 456 15.90 33.38 -23.72
N LYS A 457 15.12 33.23 -24.80
CA LYS A 457 13.68 33.55 -24.80
C LYS A 457 12.88 32.79 -23.76
N ALA A 458 13.33 31.59 -23.37
CA ALA A 458 12.67 30.79 -22.34
C ALA A 458 12.77 31.47 -20.95
N PHE A 459 13.96 31.98 -20.58
CA PHE A 459 14.13 32.73 -19.33
C PHE A 459 13.31 34.02 -19.31
N ARG A 460 13.28 34.76 -20.42
CA ARG A 460 12.47 35.99 -20.49
C ARG A 460 10.99 35.67 -20.22
N ARG A 461 10.41 34.70 -20.92
CA ARG A 461 9.01 34.27 -20.72
C ARG A 461 8.78 33.75 -19.31
N LEU A 462 9.78 33.09 -18.72
CA LEU A 462 9.72 32.60 -17.35
C LEU A 462 9.58 33.76 -16.36
N PHE A 463 10.48 34.76 -16.47
CA PHE A 463 10.50 35.92 -15.54
C PHE A 463 9.26 36.81 -15.70
N GLU A 464 8.76 36.99 -16.92
CA GLU A 464 7.48 37.65 -17.18
C GLU A 464 6.32 36.87 -16.51
N ARG A 465 6.27 35.53 -16.67
CA ARG A 465 5.22 34.68 -16.08
C ARG A 465 5.18 34.72 -14.55
N ILE A 466 6.32 34.80 -13.90
CA ILE A 466 6.40 34.87 -12.44
C ILE A 466 6.34 36.30 -11.87
N GLY A 467 6.25 37.32 -12.71
CA GLY A 467 6.09 38.71 -12.33
C GLY A 467 7.36 39.43 -11.83
N VAL A 468 8.53 38.83 -12.10
CA VAL A 468 9.82 39.44 -11.72
C VAL A 468 10.24 40.56 -12.67
N MET A 469 9.74 40.50 -13.90
CA MET A 469 9.97 41.51 -14.94
C MET A 469 8.65 42.06 -15.45
#